data_ae627df9b3c571f6392c10dda395b23f
#
_entry.id   ae627df9b3c571f6392c10dda395b23f
#
_cell.length_a   1.000
_cell.length_b   1.000
_cell.length_c   1.000
_cell.angle_alpha   90.00
_cell.angle_beta   90.00
_cell.angle_gamma   90.00
#
_symmetry.space_group_name_H-M   'P 1'
#
loop_
_entity.id
_entity.type
_entity.pdbx_description
1 polymer ?
#
loop_
_entity_poly.entity_id
_entity_poly.type
_entity_poly.pdbx_seq_one_letter_code
_entity_poly.pdbx_strand_id
1 'polypeptide(L)'
;NTLISQGFINAADPVRQPKQGIKDSWQHHAEQTLEAGDFRGQKDRVDVLCRNAYPTIEWLESLGMQFKPKVIQIFGALYPRSHVPALPKGQGYGTVLSKAAKELGVEVRTGMGVEEIIREKPFEGYVLGVVAKNAKGEIKRIRATRGVVLAAGGFSANKYLRELHDPRVAGLG
;
A
#
# COMPACT_ATOMS: atom_id res chain seq x y z
N ASN A 1 -10.28 -1.87 -4.03
CA ASN A 1 -9.47 -1.09 -5.00
C ASN A 1 -8.27 -1.88 -5.54
N THR A 2 -7.55 -2.66 -4.73
CA THR A 2 -6.35 -3.40 -5.19
C THR A 2 -6.62 -4.28 -6.41
N LEU A 3 -7.73 -5.02 -6.43
CA LEU A 3 -8.07 -5.93 -7.53
C LEU A 3 -8.26 -5.24 -8.89
N ILE A 4 -8.66 -3.98 -8.90
CA ILE A 4 -8.94 -3.19 -10.12
C ILE A 4 -7.80 -2.21 -10.47
N SER A 5 -6.83 -2.03 -9.59
CA SER A 5 -5.64 -1.21 -9.82
C SER A 5 -4.75 -1.86 -10.90
N GLN A 6 -3.86 -1.08 -11.52
CA GLN A 6 -2.87 -1.65 -12.46
C GLN A 6 -1.94 -2.66 -11.78
N GLY A 7 -1.76 -2.53 -10.46
CA GLY A 7 -1.00 -3.49 -9.65
C GLY A 7 0.51 -3.42 -9.84
N PHE A 8 1.04 -2.38 -10.48
CA PHE A 8 2.48 -2.23 -10.64
C PHE A 8 3.14 -1.90 -9.30
N ILE A 9 4.34 -2.43 -9.09
CA ILE A 9 5.19 -2.08 -7.96
C ILE A 9 6.55 -1.62 -8.48
N ASN A 10 7.02 -0.48 -8.00
CA ASN A 10 8.30 0.10 -8.40
C ASN A 10 9.39 -0.32 -7.42
N ALA A 11 10.46 -0.89 -7.93
CA ALA A 11 11.65 -1.23 -7.15
C ALA A 11 12.91 -1.18 -8.01
N ALA A 12 14.01 -0.73 -7.43
CA ALA A 12 15.33 -0.96 -8.00
C ALA A 12 15.66 -2.45 -7.86
N ASP A 13 15.69 -3.18 -8.96
CA ASP A 13 15.81 -4.62 -9.02
C ASP A 13 17.22 -5.04 -9.49
N PRO A 14 18.04 -5.62 -8.59
CA PRO A 14 19.40 -6.00 -8.93
C PRO A 14 19.49 -7.23 -9.84
N VAL A 15 18.37 -7.90 -10.12
CA VAL A 15 18.32 -9.12 -10.94
C VAL A 15 17.75 -8.86 -12.34
N ARG A 16 16.61 -8.14 -12.43
CA ARG A 16 15.91 -7.92 -13.70
C ARG A 16 16.47 -6.74 -14.48
N GLN A 17 16.76 -5.62 -13.81
CA GLN A 17 17.23 -4.41 -14.47
C GLN A 17 18.59 -4.58 -15.16
N PRO A 18 19.63 -5.21 -14.57
CA PRO A 18 20.91 -5.43 -15.26
C PRO A 18 20.80 -6.26 -16.53
N LYS A 19 19.88 -7.24 -16.58
CA LYS A 19 19.60 -8.04 -17.78
C LYS A 19 19.01 -7.22 -18.94
N GLN A 20 18.53 -6.02 -18.65
CA GLN A 20 17.97 -5.06 -19.62
C GLN A 20 18.92 -3.88 -19.85
N GLY A 21 20.16 -3.93 -19.32
CA GLY A 21 21.12 -2.82 -19.41
C GLY A 21 20.78 -1.61 -18.52
N ILE A 22 19.84 -1.77 -17.56
CA ILE A 22 19.42 -0.70 -16.67
C ILE A 22 20.28 -0.73 -15.41
N LYS A 23 20.92 0.40 -15.10
CA LYS A 23 21.65 0.60 -13.84
C LYS A 23 20.79 1.40 -12.89
N ASP A 24 20.48 0.82 -11.74
CA ASP A 24 19.62 1.46 -10.74
C ASP A 24 20.05 1.10 -9.31
N SER A 25 19.55 1.85 -8.35
CA SER A 25 19.73 1.60 -6.92
C SER A 25 18.55 2.14 -6.13
N TRP A 26 18.35 1.63 -4.91
CA TRP A 26 17.32 2.16 -4.04
C TRP A 26 17.57 3.64 -3.68
N GLN A 27 18.83 4.09 -3.62
CA GLN A 27 19.21 5.49 -3.39
C GLN A 27 18.71 6.37 -4.53
N HIS A 28 19.01 5.98 -5.79
CA HIS A 28 18.53 6.69 -6.97
C HIS A 28 17.00 6.72 -7.04
N HIS A 29 16.34 5.60 -6.63
CA HIS A 29 14.88 5.57 -6.50
C HIS A 29 14.38 6.57 -5.45
N ALA A 30 15.04 6.67 -4.30
CA ALA A 30 14.66 7.59 -3.23
C ALA A 30 14.89 9.06 -3.63
N GLU A 31 16.02 9.38 -4.27
CA GLU A 31 16.31 10.72 -4.79
C GLU A 31 15.23 11.19 -5.76
N GLN A 32 14.93 10.39 -6.77
CA GLN A 32 13.88 10.71 -7.75
C GLN A 32 12.49 10.83 -7.12
N THR A 33 12.19 10.03 -6.10
CA THR A 33 10.91 10.10 -5.39
C THR A 33 10.79 11.42 -4.61
N LEU A 34 11.86 11.85 -3.97
CA LEU A 34 11.91 13.14 -3.25
C LEU A 34 11.80 14.31 -4.22
N GLU A 35 12.58 14.29 -5.31
CA GLU A 35 12.57 15.32 -6.34
C GLU A 35 11.18 15.48 -6.98
N ALA A 36 10.55 14.37 -7.40
CA ALA A 36 9.20 14.37 -7.96
C ALA A 36 8.12 14.89 -7.00
N GLY A 37 8.38 14.81 -5.70
CA GLY A 37 7.53 15.36 -4.65
C GLY A 37 7.95 16.75 -4.16
N ASP A 38 8.74 17.52 -4.93
CA ASP A 38 9.27 18.83 -4.52
C ASP A 38 9.96 18.81 -3.15
N PHE A 39 10.59 17.71 -2.79
CA PHE A 39 11.25 17.48 -1.49
C PHE A 39 10.34 17.67 -0.27
N ARG A 40 9.01 17.57 -0.45
CA ARG A 40 8.03 17.65 0.65
C ARG A 40 7.92 16.35 1.44
N GLY A 41 8.41 15.24 0.88
CA GLY A 41 8.40 13.93 1.52
C GLY A 41 9.36 13.86 2.70
N GLN A 42 9.02 13.06 3.71
CA GLN A 42 9.93 12.75 4.81
C GLN A 42 11.01 11.78 4.29
N LYS A 43 12.25 12.27 4.20
CA LYS A 43 13.36 11.53 3.60
C LYS A 43 13.57 10.14 4.22
N ASP A 44 13.55 10.04 5.53
CA ASP A 44 13.70 8.78 6.27
C ASP A 44 12.65 7.74 5.87
N ARG A 45 11.41 8.16 5.64
CA ARG A 45 10.32 7.28 5.19
C ARG A 45 10.46 6.89 3.72
N VAL A 46 10.87 7.83 2.88
CA VAL A 46 11.15 7.54 1.45
C VAL A 46 12.31 6.55 1.34
N ASP A 47 13.38 6.73 2.13
CA ASP A 47 14.50 5.81 2.17
C ASP A 47 14.08 4.39 2.60
N VAL A 48 13.23 4.27 3.65
CA VAL A 48 12.67 2.98 4.09
C VAL A 48 11.85 2.34 2.99
N LEU A 49 10.96 3.09 2.33
CA LEU A 49 10.14 2.59 1.22
C LEU A 49 11.01 2.05 0.09
N CYS A 50 11.94 2.85 -0.42
CA CYS A 50 12.74 2.51 -1.60
C CYS A 50 13.72 1.37 -1.31
N ARG A 51 14.31 1.34 -0.11
CA ARG A 51 15.22 0.26 0.32
C ARG A 51 14.50 -1.08 0.43
N ASN A 52 13.27 -1.09 0.89
CA ASN A 52 12.49 -2.31 1.11
C ASN A 52 11.59 -2.69 -0.08
N ALA A 53 11.57 -1.90 -1.16
CA ALA A 53 10.74 -2.19 -2.32
C ALA A 53 11.09 -3.52 -2.99
N TYR A 54 12.38 -3.77 -3.25
CA TYR A 54 12.82 -5.03 -3.85
C TYR A 54 12.66 -6.23 -2.91
N PRO A 55 13.08 -6.18 -1.63
CA PRO A 55 12.75 -7.22 -0.66
C PRO A 55 11.25 -7.55 -0.57
N THR A 56 10.38 -6.56 -0.75
CA THR A 56 8.93 -6.78 -0.80
C THR A 56 8.51 -7.59 -2.04
N ILE A 57 9.16 -7.38 -3.19
CA ILE A 57 8.93 -8.20 -4.39
C ILE A 57 9.36 -9.65 -4.13
N GLU A 58 10.55 -9.87 -3.57
CA GLU A 58 11.04 -11.20 -3.23
C GLU A 58 10.10 -11.91 -2.25
N TRP A 59 9.61 -11.20 -1.24
CA TRP A 59 8.62 -11.72 -0.31
C TRP A 59 7.31 -12.11 -1.01
N LEU A 60 6.79 -11.28 -1.89
CA LEU A 60 5.58 -11.60 -2.67
C LEU A 60 5.80 -12.83 -3.56
N GLU A 61 6.97 -12.93 -4.19
CA GLU A 61 7.34 -14.09 -5.01
C GLU A 61 7.45 -15.37 -4.16
N SER A 62 7.99 -15.27 -2.96
CA SER A 62 8.04 -16.42 -2.02
C SER A 62 6.66 -16.92 -1.60
N LEU A 63 5.65 -16.05 -1.62
CA LEU A 63 4.24 -16.41 -1.42
C LEU A 63 3.55 -16.96 -2.68
N GLY A 64 4.25 -17.00 -3.82
CA GLY A 64 3.73 -17.48 -5.11
C GLY A 64 3.25 -16.40 -6.06
N MET A 65 3.49 -15.10 -5.75
CA MET A 65 3.24 -14.02 -6.70
C MET A 65 4.16 -14.15 -7.90
N GLN A 66 3.64 -13.94 -9.09
CA GLN A 66 4.44 -13.94 -10.32
C GLN A 66 4.43 -12.55 -10.96
N PHE A 67 5.62 -12.10 -11.34
CA PHE A 67 5.83 -10.89 -12.13
C PHE A 67 6.39 -11.24 -13.52
N LYS A 68 6.13 -10.38 -14.48
CA LYS A 68 6.75 -10.51 -15.81
C LYS A 68 8.28 -10.36 -15.69
N PRO A 69 9.05 -11.01 -16.56
CA PRO A 69 10.52 -11.06 -16.46
C PRO A 69 11.19 -9.70 -16.71
N LYS A 70 10.50 -8.77 -17.37
CA LYS A 70 11.02 -7.43 -17.67
C LYS A 70 10.36 -6.39 -16.79
N VAL A 71 11.16 -5.46 -16.27
CA VAL A 71 10.65 -4.21 -15.71
C VAL A 71 10.36 -3.22 -16.84
N ILE A 72 9.39 -2.35 -16.64
CA ILE A 72 8.99 -1.34 -17.61
C ILE A 72 9.01 0.06 -16.99
N GLN A 73 9.01 1.08 -17.82
CA GLN A 73 8.71 2.45 -17.42
C GLN A 73 7.26 2.73 -17.77
N ILE A 74 6.43 3.01 -16.76
CA ILE A 74 5.04 3.40 -16.96
C ILE A 74 4.94 4.90 -17.21
N PHE A 75 3.82 5.32 -17.82
CA PHE A 75 3.55 6.74 -18.02
C PHE A 75 3.63 7.52 -16.69
N GLY A 76 4.37 8.63 -16.72
CA GLY A 76 4.63 9.48 -15.55
C GLY A 76 5.75 8.99 -14.62
N ALA A 77 6.31 7.80 -14.83
CA ALA A 77 7.47 7.34 -14.08
C ALA A 77 8.77 7.94 -14.64
N LEU A 78 9.68 8.30 -13.75
CA LEU A 78 10.98 8.88 -14.13
C LEU A 78 12.00 7.83 -14.59
N TYR A 79 11.77 6.55 -14.23
CA TYR A 79 12.74 5.48 -14.49
C TYR A 79 12.06 4.10 -14.66
N PRO A 80 12.64 3.16 -15.42
CA PRO A 80 12.07 1.83 -15.63
C PRO A 80 12.26 0.94 -14.40
N ARG A 81 11.31 0.98 -13.48
CA ARG A 81 11.29 0.22 -12.21
C ARG A 81 10.03 -0.60 -12.01
N SER A 82 9.05 -0.47 -12.90
CA SER A 82 7.73 -1.04 -12.66
C SER A 82 7.72 -2.54 -12.95
N HIS A 83 7.47 -3.33 -11.92
CA HIS A 83 7.22 -4.76 -12.00
C HIS A 83 5.75 -4.99 -12.33
N VAL A 84 5.52 -5.70 -13.40
CA VAL A 84 4.17 -5.98 -13.91
C VAL A 84 3.72 -7.34 -13.40
N PRO A 85 2.62 -7.45 -12.66
CA PRO A 85 2.05 -8.75 -12.29
C PRO A 85 1.76 -9.62 -13.51
N ALA A 86 1.95 -10.93 -13.39
CA ALA A 86 1.59 -11.88 -14.44
C ALA A 86 0.08 -11.98 -14.64
N LEU A 87 -0.68 -11.96 -13.53
CA LEU A 87 -2.14 -11.85 -13.58
C LEU A 87 -2.56 -10.39 -13.83
N PRO A 88 -3.66 -10.17 -14.56
CA PRO A 88 -4.14 -8.82 -14.87
C PRO A 88 -4.41 -8.00 -13.62
N LYS A 89 -4.05 -6.72 -13.67
CA LYS A 89 -4.32 -5.75 -12.59
C LYS A 89 -3.74 -6.22 -11.25
N GLY A 90 -4.41 -5.92 -10.15
CA GLY A 90 -4.01 -6.34 -8.80
C GLY A 90 -4.52 -7.72 -8.37
N GLN A 91 -5.01 -8.56 -9.29
CA GLN A 91 -5.57 -9.88 -8.96
C GLN A 91 -4.55 -10.81 -8.29
N GLY A 92 -3.28 -10.76 -8.74
CA GLY A 92 -2.22 -11.55 -8.15
C GLY A 92 -2.05 -11.30 -6.64
N TYR A 93 -2.08 -10.03 -6.22
CA TYR A 93 -2.00 -9.68 -4.79
C TYR A 93 -3.19 -10.23 -4.00
N GLY A 94 -4.41 -10.07 -4.53
CA GLY A 94 -5.61 -10.58 -3.89
C GLY A 94 -5.54 -12.09 -3.68
N THR A 95 -5.13 -12.82 -4.71
CA THR A 95 -5.02 -14.29 -4.66
C THR A 95 -3.95 -14.74 -3.67
N VAL A 96 -2.74 -14.22 -3.81
CA VAL A 96 -1.59 -14.68 -3.03
C VAL A 96 -1.70 -14.30 -1.55
N LEU A 97 -2.06 -13.04 -1.27
CA LEU A 97 -2.17 -12.57 0.11
C LEU A 97 -3.37 -13.17 0.84
N SER A 98 -4.50 -13.40 0.16
CA SER A 98 -5.65 -14.08 0.77
C SER A 98 -5.33 -15.54 1.10
N LYS A 99 -4.57 -16.23 0.23
CA LYS A 99 -4.09 -17.58 0.50
C LYS A 99 -3.17 -17.60 1.71
N ALA A 100 -2.14 -16.76 1.72
CA ALA A 100 -1.20 -16.67 2.84
C ALA A 100 -1.89 -16.33 4.17
N ALA A 101 -2.83 -15.37 4.16
CA ALA A 101 -3.61 -15.03 5.34
C ALA A 101 -4.39 -16.24 5.89
N LYS A 102 -5.03 -17.01 5.01
CA LYS A 102 -5.77 -18.23 5.39
C LYS A 102 -4.84 -19.29 5.98
N GLU A 103 -3.69 -19.54 5.37
CA GLU A 103 -2.70 -20.51 5.84
C GLU A 103 -2.12 -20.14 7.19
N LEU A 104 -1.98 -18.84 7.48
CA LEU A 104 -1.53 -18.30 8.76
C LEU A 104 -2.66 -18.19 9.81
N GLY A 105 -3.87 -18.63 9.52
CA GLY A 105 -5.00 -18.56 10.44
C GLY A 105 -5.54 -17.15 10.69
N VAL A 106 -5.27 -16.20 9.81
CA VAL A 106 -5.80 -14.83 9.93
C VAL A 106 -7.30 -14.82 9.68
N GLU A 107 -8.07 -14.32 10.64
CA GLU A 107 -9.50 -14.13 10.48
C GLU A 107 -9.79 -12.88 9.64
N VAL A 108 -10.36 -13.06 8.46
CA VAL A 108 -10.76 -11.96 7.57
C VAL A 108 -12.26 -11.72 7.70
N ARG A 109 -12.66 -10.55 8.19
CA ARG A 109 -14.05 -10.12 8.31
C ARG A 109 -14.37 -9.07 7.26
N THR A 110 -15.15 -9.44 6.27
CA THR A 110 -15.64 -8.52 5.24
C THR A 110 -16.99 -7.92 5.62
N GLY A 111 -17.39 -6.84 4.96
CA GLY A 111 -18.66 -6.16 5.23
C GLY A 111 -18.73 -5.48 6.60
N MET A 112 -17.55 -5.20 7.21
CA MET A 112 -17.43 -4.47 8.47
C MET A 112 -16.56 -3.24 8.27
N GLY A 113 -17.10 -2.06 8.48
CA GLY A 113 -16.35 -0.80 8.49
C GLY A 113 -15.86 -0.47 9.90
N VAL A 114 -14.59 -0.09 10.04
CA VAL A 114 -14.07 0.47 11.29
C VAL A 114 -14.49 1.94 11.37
N GLU A 115 -15.17 2.31 12.45
CA GLU A 115 -15.66 3.67 12.67
C GLU A 115 -14.84 4.42 13.73
N GLU A 116 -14.24 3.70 14.67
CA GLU A 116 -13.53 4.31 15.81
C GLU A 116 -12.31 3.47 16.19
N ILE A 117 -11.24 4.14 16.61
CA ILE A 117 -10.08 3.55 17.28
C ILE A 117 -10.22 3.77 18.77
N ILE A 118 -10.35 2.69 19.54
CA ILE A 118 -10.47 2.75 20.99
C ILE A 118 -9.09 3.02 21.61
N ARG A 119 -8.97 4.07 22.40
CA ARG A 119 -7.75 4.43 23.13
C ARG A 119 -8.03 4.51 24.64
N GLU A 120 -6.96 4.48 25.43
CA GLU A 120 -7.05 4.65 26.90
C GLU A 120 -7.62 6.02 27.29
N LYS A 121 -7.22 7.07 26.56
CA LYS A 121 -7.71 8.44 26.72
C LYS A 121 -7.97 9.05 25.33
N PRO A 122 -8.84 10.04 25.21
CA PRO A 122 -9.03 10.76 23.96
C PRO A 122 -7.68 11.29 23.44
N PHE A 123 -7.29 10.87 22.25
CA PHE A 123 -6.06 11.27 21.54
C PHE A 123 -4.73 10.87 22.20
N GLU A 124 -4.73 10.17 23.33
CA GLU A 124 -3.54 9.77 24.08
C GLU A 124 -3.56 8.28 24.47
N GLY A 125 -2.41 7.79 24.96
CA GLY A 125 -2.25 6.44 25.51
C GLY A 125 -2.27 5.33 24.45
N TYR A 126 -2.36 4.11 24.93
CA TYR A 126 -2.34 2.94 24.06
C TYR A 126 -3.63 2.77 23.26
N VAL A 127 -3.48 2.20 22.05
CA VAL A 127 -4.63 1.74 21.28
C VAL A 127 -5.08 0.40 21.83
N LEU A 128 -6.33 0.33 22.27
CA LEU A 128 -6.94 -0.85 22.91
C LEU A 128 -7.72 -1.72 21.91
N GLY A 129 -8.11 -1.16 20.78
CA GLY A 129 -8.89 -1.88 19.78
C GLY A 129 -9.64 -0.96 18.82
N VAL A 130 -10.68 -1.49 18.23
CA VAL A 130 -11.52 -0.75 17.27
C VAL A 130 -13.00 -1.01 17.51
N VAL A 131 -13.83 -0.05 17.12
CA VAL A 131 -15.28 -0.24 16.94
C VAL A 131 -15.54 -0.43 15.45
N ALA A 132 -16.20 -1.51 15.09
CA ALA A 132 -16.58 -1.80 13.72
C ALA A 132 -18.08 -2.02 13.62
N LYS A 133 -18.67 -1.65 12.47
CA LYS A 133 -20.09 -1.74 12.19
C LYS A 133 -20.33 -2.44 10.86
N ASN A 134 -21.32 -3.31 10.82
CA ASN A 134 -21.72 -3.95 9.58
C ASN A 134 -22.85 -3.19 8.87
N ALA A 135 -23.21 -3.64 7.66
CA ALA A 135 -24.28 -3.01 6.86
C ALA A 135 -25.67 -3.05 7.53
N LYS A 136 -25.88 -3.93 8.52
CA LYS A 136 -27.14 -4.01 9.30
C LYS A 136 -27.15 -3.08 10.51
N GLY A 137 -26.06 -2.35 10.75
CA GLY A 137 -25.91 -1.46 11.89
C GLY A 137 -25.43 -2.15 13.18
N GLU A 138 -25.11 -3.43 13.13
CA GLU A 138 -24.59 -4.18 14.30
C GLU A 138 -23.15 -3.72 14.59
N ILE A 139 -22.94 -3.32 15.84
CA ILE A 139 -21.67 -2.82 16.33
C ILE A 139 -20.89 -3.94 17.00
N LYS A 140 -19.61 -4.08 16.65
CA LYS A 140 -18.65 -4.96 17.30
C LYS A 140 -17.47 -4.18 17.85
N ARG A 141 -17.13 -4.39 19.13
CA ARG A 141 -15.89 -3.92 19.73
C ARG A 141 -14.85 -5.03 19.64
N ILE A 142 -13.73 -4.76 19.00
CA ILE A 142 -12.65 -5.73 18.79
C ILE A 142 -11.44 -5.25 19.57
N ARG A 143 -11.05 -6.02 20.58
CA ARG A 143 -9.86 -5.74 21.37
C ARG A 143 -8.59 -6.08 20.59
N ALA A 144 -7.61 -5.20 20.64
CA ALA A 144 -6.27 -5.43 20.11
C ALA A 144 -5.29 -5.63 21.28
N THR A 145 -4.59 -6.75 21.31
CA THR A 145 -3.63 -7.07 22.39
C THR A 145 -2.22 -6.58 22.09
N ARG A 146 -1.89 -6.36 20.80
CA ARG A 146 -0.56 -5.91 20.36
C ARG A 146 -0.58 -4.56 19.66
N GLY A 147 -1.66 -4.22 18.99
CA GLY A 147 -1.80 -2.96 18.25
C GLY A 147 -2.81 -3.08 17.11
N VAL A 148 -3.04 -1.97 16.44
CA VAL A 148 -3.91 -1.86 15.26
C VAL A 148 -3.09 -1.29 14.12
N VAL A 149 -3.07 -1.97 12.97
CA VAL A 149 -2.50 -1.44 11.73
C VAL A 149 -3.63 -0.81 10.92
N LEU A 150 -3.56 0.49 10.72
CA LEU A 150 -4.51 1.21 9.88
C LEU A 150 -4.03 1.17 8.42
N ALA A 151 -4.69 0.36 7.60
CA ALA A 151 -4.39 0.18 6.18
C ALA A 151 -5.59 0.55 5.29
N ALA A 152 -6.33 1.61 5.67
CA ALA A 152 -7.59 2.01 5.05
C ALA A 152 -7.43 2.69 3.67
N GLY A 153 -6.20 2.96 3.23
CA GLY A 153 -5.91 3.70 2.01
C GLY A 153 -6.06 5.21 2.19
N GLY A 154 -6.12 5.92 1.07
CA GLY A 154 -6.28 7.38 1.06
C GLY A 154 -7.74 7.82 1.08
N PHE A 155 -7.95 9.10 1.29
CA PHE A 155 -9.28 9.72 1.36
C PHE A 155 -9.71 10.44 0.07
N SER A 156 -9.03 10.24 -1.04
CA SER A 156 -9.31 10.94 -2.31
C SER A 156 -10.73 10.74 -2.85
N ALA A 157 -11.39 9.64 -2.50
CA ALA A 157 -12.79 9.39 -2.82
C ALA A 157 -13.78 10.03 -1.83
N ASN A 158 -13.32 10.58 -0.71
CA ASN A 158 -14.16 11.25 0.27
C ASN A 158 -14.21 12.74 -0.01
N LYS A 159 -15.33 13.19 -0.57
CA LYS A 159 -15.54 14.59 -0.96
C LYS A 159 -15.34 15.55 0.22
N TYR A 160 -15.92 15.25 1.38
CA TYR A 160 -15.80 16.08 2.58
C TYR A 160 -14.34 16.24 3.03
N LEU A 161 -13.59 15.16 3.12
CA LEU A 161 -12.18 15.23 3.53
C LEU A 161 -11.31 15.95 2.50
N ARG A 162 -11.59 15.78 1.20
CA ARG A 162 -10.88 16.52 0.15
C ARG A 162 -11.09 18.03 0.30
N GLU A 163 -12.34 18.46 0.44
CA GLU A 163 -12.70 19.87 0.58
C GLU A 163 -12.14 20.49 1.87
N LEU A 164 -12.10 19.71 2.96
CA LEU A 164 -11.53 20.14 4.23
C LEU A 164 -10.01 20.37 4.15
N HIS A 165 -9.29 19.49 3.45
CA HIS A 165 -7.82 19.55 3.39
C HIS A 165 -7.30 20.33 2.18
N ASP A 166 -8.04 20.42 1.10
CA ASP A 166 -7.72 21.23 -0.07
C ASP A 166 -8.97 21.83 -0.73
N PRO A 167 -9.40 23.01 -0.31
CA PRO A 167 -10.58 23.67 -0.86
C PRO A 167 -10.53 23.91 -2.39
N ARG A 168 -9.32 23.89 -2.99
CA ARG A 168 -9.14 24.09 -4.45
C ARG A 168 -9.74 22.93 -5.26
N VAL A 169 -9.91 21.78 -4.66
CA VAL A 169 -10.53 20.60 -5.30
C VAL A 169 -12.02 20.48 -5.00
N ALA A 170 -12.61 21.47 -4.34
CA ALA A 170 -14.05 21.56 -4.13
C ALA A 170 -14.76 21.57 -5.50
N GLY A 171 -15.73 20.69 -5.68
CA GLY A 171 -16.47 20.58 -6.93
C GLY A 171 -15.85 19.70 -8.01
N LEU A 172 -14.65 19.18 -7.81
CA LEU A 172 -14.12 18.12 -8.67
C LEU A 172 -14.83 16.79 -8.31
N GLY A 173 -15.62 16.26 -9.25
CA GLY A 173 -16.53 15.13 -9.11
C GLY A 173 -15.91 13.78 -8.85
#